data_7972a2c29c9d9fd638596908944e5e36
#
_entry.id   7972a2c29c9d9fd638596908944e5e36
#
_cell.length_a   1.000
_cell.length_b   1.000
_cell.length_c   1.000
_cell.angle_alpha   90.00
_cell.angle_beta   90.00
_cell.angle_gamma   90.00
#
_symmetry.space_group_name_H-M   'P 1'
#
loop_
_entity.id
_entity.type
_entity.pdbx_description
1 polymer ?
#
loop_
_entity_poly.entity_id
_entity_poly.type
_entity_poly.pdbx_seq_one_letter_code
_entity_poly.pdbx_strand_id
1 'polypeptide(L)'
;MELNHVGTRTLKTTRLVLRPFYLSDAQAMYDNWANDAEVTKFMMWEPHASVEVTQSILESWMPLYEKPNYYHWVITLDSVPIGTVGLFILNEKAGVGDLGYCLSKKWWKHGIMSEAVQAVIDFAFETVGFERIEAHHSVDNPGSGGVMKKCGMLYEGHMRKKYLSTRGVFEDCDLYAILKEDWERNKKLPHHVGTQTLITKRLILRKFTPEDEEAMFEHVSQLPKTSPFSSDQPSYSRREAYQLFQQYILSQYKHPDFYRWCICVGETFVGNITLTMLSDTARTAEIGYTINESWRGKGIATEAVQAVLDFAFGTVCLNRIEAHYAVDNVASGAVLKKCGMLYEGHMRQKYLSMRGAFEDCDSYAILKEDWQKKKQL
;
A
#
# COMPACT_ATOMS: atom_id res chain seq x y z
N MET A 1 -4.07 0.22 -33.05
CA MET A 1 -4.53 1.23 -32.09
C MET A 1 -3.57 2.39 -32.22
N GLU A 2 -4.03 3.64 -32.16
CA GLU A 2 -3.16 4.81 -32.27
C GLU A 2 -2.97 5.38 -30.86
N LEU A 3 -1.71 5.58 -30.45
CA LEU A 3 -1.41 6.17 -29.13
C LEU A 3 -1.79 7.65 -29.13
N ASN A 4 -2.41 8.13 -28.06
CA ASN A 4 -2.75 9.53 -27.85
C ASN A 4 -1.56 10.28 -27.23
N HIS A 5 -0.63 10.71 -28.07
CA HIS A 5 0.56 11.41 -27.60
C HIS A 5 0.25 12.84 -27.14
N VAL A 6 0.62 13.15 -25.91
CA VAL A 6 0.34 14.44 -25.25
C VAL A 6 1.60 15.11 -24.66
N GLY A 7 2.78 14.53 -24.93
CA GLY A 7 4.07 14.99 -24.40
C GLY A 7 4.22 14.75 -22.90
N THR A 8 5.35 15.18 -22.36
CA THR A 8 5.66 15.11 -20.93
C THR A 8 4.81 16.11 -20.16
N ARG A 9 3.71 15.66 -19.56
CA ARG A 9 2.85 16.48 -18.69
C ARG A 9 3.29 16.39 -17.24
N THR A 10 3.04 17.43 -16.47
CA THR A 10 3.27 17.41 -15.02
C THR A 10 2.32 16.41 -14.34
N LEU A 11 2.88 15.47 -13.58
CA LEU A 11 2.15 14.51 -12.78
C LEU A 11 2.37 14.84 -11.31
N LYS A 12 1.31 14.77 -10.50
CA LYS A 12 1.36 15.01 -9.06
C LYS A 12 0.95 13.75 -8.32
N THR A 13 1.70 13.41 -7.29
CA THR A 13 1.40 12.31 -6.37
C THR A 13 1.21 12.86 -4.95
N THR A 14 1.14 11.98 -3.96
CA THR A 14 1.03 12.40 -2.55
C THR A 14 2.26 13.19 -2.07
N ARG A 15 3.46 12.83 -2.53
CA ARG A 15 4.74 13.44 -2.07
C ARG A 15 5.51 14.13 -3.18
N LEU A 16 5.25 13.80 -4.46
CA LEU A 16 6.13 14.14 -5.57
C LEU A 16 5.43 15.01 -6.61
N VAL A 17 6.25 15.81 -7.31
CA VAL A 17 5.87 16.41 -8.58
C VAL A 17 6.86 15.91 -9.64
N LEU A 18 6.33 15.25 -10.68
CA LEU A 18 7.06 14.84 -11.86
C LEU A 18 6.77 15.86 -12.96
N ARG A 19 7.78 16.52 -13.50
CA ARG A 19 7.65 17.56 -14.53
C ARG A 19 8.74 17.47 -15.58
N PRO A 20 8.61 18.13 -16.74
CA PRO A 20 9.74 18.32 -17.64
C PRO A 20 10.95 18.92 -16.91
N PHE A 21 12.14 18.57 -17.36
CA PHE A 21 13.37 19.23 -16.89
C PHE A 21 13.40 20.70 -17.33
N TYR A 22 14.06 21.51 -16.53
CA TYR A 22 14.49 22.87 -16.86
C TYR A 22 16.02 22.95 -16.85
N LEU A 23 16.61 23.88 -17.58
CA LEU A 23 18.07 24.10 -17.54
C LEU A 23 18.56 24.44 -16.14
N SER A 24 17.73 25.11 -15.33
CA SER A 24 18.01 25.41 -13.92
C SER A 24 18.12 24.17 -13.02
N ASP A 25 17.71 22.99 -13.48
CA ASP A 25 17.85 21.75 -12.73
C ASP A 25 19.27 21.16 -12.79
N ALA A 26 20.17 21.70 -13.64
CA ALA A 26 21.49 21.14 -13.89
C ALA A 26 22.31 20.93 -12.61
N GLN A 27 22.38 21.94 -11.74
CA GLN A 27 23.13 21.85 -10.48
C GLN A 27 22.55 20.77 -9.58
N ALA A 28 21.22 20.77 -9.38
CA ALA A 28 20.58 19.79 -8.51
C ALA A 28 20.69 18.37 -9.08
N MET A 29 20.57 18.19 -10.40
CA MET A 29 20.81 16.93 -11.08
C MET A 29 22.23 16.41 -10.86
N TYR A 30 23.22 17.27 -11.06
CA TYR A 30 24.63 16.95 -10.85
C TYR A 30 24.86 16.50 -9.40
N ASP A 31 24.47 17.33 -8.42
CA ASP A 31 24.76 17.12 -7.01
C ASP A 31 24.03 15.90 -6.42
N ASN A 32 22.80 15.63 -6.88
CA ASN A 32 21.94 14.63 -6.24
C ASN A 32 22.10 13.22 -6.83
N TRP A 33 22.46 13.06 -8.12
CA TRP A 33 22.60 11.72 -8.72
C TRP A 33 23.53 11.60 -9.91
N ALA A 34 23.72 12.66 -10.72
CA ALA A 34 24.41 12.47 -11.98
C ALA A 34 25.94 12.32 -11.82
N ASN A 35 26.54 12.82 -10.76
CA ASN A 35 27.96 12.64 -10.42
C ASN A 35 28.24 11.44 -9.49
N ASP A 36 27.20 10.71 -9.03
CA ASP A 36 27.35 9.62 -8.07
C ASP A 36 27.58 8.27 -8.78
N ALA A 37 28.79 7.70 -8.62
CA ALA A 37 29.18 6.42 -9.20
C ALA A 37 28.35 5.24 -8.70
N GLU A 38 27.78 5.30 -7.49
CA GLU A 38 26.89 4.25 -6.98
C GLU A 38 25.51 4.31 -7.66
N VAL A 39 25.03 5.50 -7.99
CA VAL A 39 23.77 5.67 -8.75
C VAL A 39 23.95 5.23 -10.19
N THR A 40 25.08 5.59 -10.83
CA THR A 40 25.34 5.29 -12.24
C THR A 40 25.87 3.89 -12.48
N LYS A 41 26.19 3.14 -11.43
CA LYS A 41 26.82 1.81 -11.47
C LYS A 41 26.21 0.82 -12.48
N PHE A 42 24.89 0.86 -12.65
CA PHE A 42 24.13 -0.01 -13.55
C PHE A 42 23.55 0.76 -14.75
N MET A 43 24.01 1.98 -14.99
CA MET A 43 23.59 2.80 -16.12
C MET A 43 24.49 2.58 -17.34
N MET A 44 24.04 3.03 -18.52
CA MET A 44 24.81 3.03 -19.75
C MET A 44 25.58 4.35 -19.94
N TRP A 45 25.63 5.21 -18.93
CA TRP A 45 26.30 6.51 -18.95
C TRP A 45 27.15 6.71 -17.70
N GLU A 46 28.33 7.32 -17.89
CA GLU A 46 29.30 7.57 -16.82
C GLU A 46 28.86 8.69 -15.89
N PRO A 47 29.31 8.70 -14.62
CA PRO A 47 29.12 9.88 -13.77
C PRO A 47 29.54 11.15 -14.48
N HIS A 48 28.72 12.18 -14.42
CA HIS A 48 29.04 13.46 -15.05
C HIS A 48 30.26 14.07 -14.36
N ALA A 49 31.25 14.49 -15.16
CA ALA A 49 32.49 15.01 -14.63
C ALA A 49 32.34 16.44 -14.03
N SER A 50 31.32 17.18 -14.48
CA SER A 50 31.02 18.52 -13.97
C SER A 50 29.56 18.92 -14.23
N VAL A 51 29.13 20.02 -13.65
CA VAL A 51 27.79 20.58 -13.86
C VAL A 51 27.58 21.05 -15.31
N GLU A 52 28.62 21.50 -16.00
CA GLU A 52 28.57 21.93 -17.41
C GLU A 52 28.23 20.73 -18.31
N VAL A 53 28.74 19.53 -17.99
CA VAL A 53 28.36 18.30 -18.70
C VAL A 53 26.86 18.02 -18.48
N THR A 54 26.38 18.15 -17.24
CA THR A 54 24.95 17.98 -16.92
C THR A 54 24.11 19.01 -17.69
N GLN A 55 24.54 20.27 -17.72
CA GLN A 55 23.85 21.33 -18.45
C GLN A 55 23.76 21.04 -19.95
N SER A 56 24.88 20.62 -20.59
CA SER A 56 24.88 20.26 -21.98
C SER A 56 23.93 19.13 -22.33
N ILE A 57 23.79 18.15 -21.42
CA ILE A 57 22.82 17.07 -21.58
C ILE A 57 21.39 17.60 -21.48
N LEU A 58 21.08 18.46 -20.50
CA LEU A 58 19.76 19.07 -20.41
C LEU A 58 19.45 19.93 -21.63
N GLU A 59 20.41 20.70 -22.14
CA GLU A 59 20.26 21.47 -23.37
C GLU A 59 19.89 20.59 -24.58
N SER A 60 20.44 19.39 -24.67
CA SER A 60 20.09 18.42 -25.71
C SER A 60 18.67 17.86 -25.57
N TRP A 61 18.11 17.81 -24.35
CA TRP A 61 16.75 17.32 -24.11
C TRP A 61 15.68 18.39 -24.31
N MET A 62 15.98 19.68 -24.14
CA MET A 62 14.99 20.76 -24.26
C MET A 62 14.16 20.72 -25.53
N PRO A 63 14.77 20.59 -26.77
CA PRO A 63 13.98 20.51 -28.00
C PRO A 63 13.11 19.27 -28.10
N LEU A 64 13.43 18.20 -27.35
CA LEU A 64 12.64 16.96 -27.37
C LEU A 64 11.28 17.12 -26.69
N TYR A 65 11.16 18.03 -25.73
CA TYR A 65 9.89 18.31 -25.05
C TYR A 65 8.82 18.97 -25.96
N GLU A 66 9.20 19.46 -27.13
CA GLU A 66 8.26 19.93 -28.15
C GLU A 66 7.57 18.77 -28.89
N LYS A 67 8.13 17.55 -28.79
CA LYS A 67 7.57 16.37 -29.43
C LYS A 67 6.46 15.76 -28.55
N PRO A 68 5.27 15.49 -29.10
CA PRO A 68 4.17 14.93 -28.32
C PRO A 68 4.41 13.50 -27.85
N ASN A 69 5.36 12.78 -28.43
CA ASN A 69 5.74 11.41 -28.08
C ASN A 69 7.03 11.33 -27.24
N TYR A 70 7.46 12.42 -26.63
CA TYR A 70 8.62 12.43 -25.72
C TYR A 70 8.14 12.44 -24.26
N TYR A 71 8.60 11.47 -23.48
CA TYR A 71 8.17 11.23 -22.10
C TYR A 71 9.35 11.08 -21.17
N HIS A 72 9.78 12.17 -20.53
CA HIS A 72 10.90 12.17 -19.61
C HIS A 72 10.70 13.21 -18.51
N TRP A 73 10.69 12.77 -17.26
CA TRP A 73 10.40 13.60 -16.09
C TRP A 73 11.57 13.70 -15.14
N VAL A 74 11.80 14.88 -14.60
CA VAL A 74 12.49 15.05 -13.33
C VAL A 74 11.50 14.75 -12.20
N ILE A 75 11.95 14.00 -11.21
CA ILE A 75 11.19 13.73 -9.97
C ILE A 75 11.61 14.77 -8.94
N THR A 76 10.64 15.54 -8.42
CA THR A 76 10.90 16.53 -7.36
C THR A 76 10.16 16.18 -6.08
N LEU A 77 10.86 16.39 -4.94
CA LEU A 77 10.31 16.33 -3.60
C LEU A 77 10.56 17.69 -2.94
N ASP A 78 9.52 18.33 -2.42
CA ASP A 78 9.59 19.71 -1.88
C ASP A 78 10.28 20.68 -2.85
N SER A 79 9.95 20.56 -4.15
CA SER A 79 10.51 21.32 -5.26
C SER A 79 11.99 21.05 -5.59
N VAL A 80 12.65 20.14 -4.88
CA VAL A 80 14.06 19.77 -5.13
C VAL A 80 14.11 18.57 -6.07
N PRO A 81 14.84 18.65 -7.21
CA PRO A 81 15.12 17.50 -8.08
C PRO A 81 15.89 16.41 -7.35
N ILE A 82 15.36 15.18 -7.34
CA ILE A 82 15.94 14.04 -6.64
C ILE A 82 16.15 12.79 -7.48
N GLY A 83 15.70 12.81 -8.74
CA GLY A 83 15.82 11.67 -9.66
C GLY A 83 15.09 11.91 -10.96
N THR A 84 15.02 10.89 -11.78
CA THR A 84 14.36 10.95 -13.08
C THR A 84 13.65 9.65 -13.42
N VAL A 85 12.61 9.74 -14.27
CA VAL A 85 11.94 8.61 -14.90
C VAL A 85 11.61 8.95 -16.34
N GLY A 86 11.87 8.01 -17.25
CA GLY A 86 11.56 8.11 -18.68
C GLY A 86 10.68 6.94 -19.12
N LEU A 87 9.81 7.19 -20.09
CA LEU A 87 9.02 6.18 -20.78
C LEU A 87 9.37 6.26 -22.28
N PHE A 88 9.97 5.21 -22.79
CA PHE A 88 10.47 5.10 -24.15
C PHE A 88 9.53 4.22 -24.98
N ILE A 89 9.19 4.65 -26.19
CA ILE A 89 8.33 3.91 -27.08
C ILE A 89 9.16 2.83 -27.78
N LEU A 90 8.87 1.57 -27.53
CA LEU A 90 9.53 0.44 -28.22
C LEU A 90 8.80 0.05 -29.49
N ASN A 91 7.47 0.05 -29.45
CA ASN A 91 6.65 -0.27 -30.60
C ASN A 91 5.37 0.57 -30.60
N GLU A 92 5.33 1.57 -31.45
CA GLU A 92 4.21 2.50 -31.60
C GLU A 92 2.90 1.78 -31.93
N LYS A 93 2.94 0.89 -32.94
CA LYS A 93 1.74 0.20 -33.43
C LYS A 93 1.16 -0.79 -32.42
N ALA A 94 2.03 -1.42 -31.64
CA ALA A 94 1.63 -2.39 -30.62
C ALA A 94 1.36 -1.72 -29.25
N GLY A 95 1.61 -0.42 -29.11
CA GLY A 95 1.45 0.28 -27.86
C GLY A 95 2.39 -0.24 -26.76
N VAL A 96 3.67 -0.52 -27.09
CA VAL A 96 4.65 -1.06 -26.14
C VAL A 96 5.65 0.02 -25.74
N GLY A 97 5.82 0.23 -24.45
CA GLY A 97 6.80 1.16 -23.86
C GLY A 97 7.76 0.49 -22.89
N ASP A 98 8.94 1.10 -22.69
CA ASP A 98 9.98 0.70 -21.74
C ASP A 98 10.23 1.81 -20.72
N LEU A 99 10.36 1.45 -19.45
CA LEU A 99 10.63 2.37 -18.34
C LEU A 99 12.10 2.35 -17.95
N GLY A 100 12.69 3.55 -17.87
CA GLY A 100 14.02 3.77 -17.29
C GLY A 100 13.94 4.81 -16.17
N TYR A 101 14.68 4.59 -15.08
CA TYR A 101 14.67 5.52 -13.95
C TYR A 101 15.96 5.47 -13.15
N CYS A 102 16.28 6.56 -12.47
CA CYS A 102 17.28 6.61 -11.43
C CYS A 102 16.87 7.59 -10.31
N LEU A 103 17.41 7.38 -9.12
CA LEU A 103 17.08 8.16 -7.93
C LEU A 103 18.34 8.41 -7.11
N SER A 104 18.46 9.59 -6.57
CA SER A 104 19.47 9.95 -5.57
C SER A 104 19.54 8.92 -4.46
N LYS A 105 20.75 8.47 -4.13
CA LYS A 105 21.03 7.46 -3.10
C LYS A 105 20.40 7.79 -1.74
N LYS A 106 20.33 9.07 -1.41
CA LYS A 106 19.70 9.58 -0.18
C LYS A 106 18.25 9.10 -0.02
N TRP A 107 17.55 8.87 -1.13
CA TRP A 107 16.12 8.55 -1.14
C TRP A 107 15.81 7.08 -1.45
N TRP A 108 16.83 6.22 -1.50
CA TRP A 108 16.62 4.79 -1.68
C TRP A 108 15.86 4.18 -0.50
N LYS A 109 15.05 3.16 -0.78
CA LYS A 109 14.23 2.41 0.21
C LYS A 109 13.12 3.23 0.90
N HIS A 110 12.84 4.47 0.48
CA HIS A 110 11.75 5.30 1.00
C HIS A 110 10.44 5.19 0.19
N GLY A 111 10.38 4.29 -0.79
CA GLY A 111 9.20 4.11 -1.66
C GLY A 111 9.01 5.22 -2.70
N ILE A 112 9.92 6.18 -2.79
CA ILE A 112 9.85 7.33 -3.71
C ILE A 112 9.79 6.88 -5.17
N MET A 113 10.71 5.99 -5.60
CA MET A 113 10.74 5.55 -7.00
C MET A 113 9.50 4.72 -7.37
N SER A 114 8.98 3.89 -6.48
CA SER A 114 7.74 3.15 -6.74
C SER A 114 6.54 4.08 -6.90
N GLU A 115 6.47 5.17 -6.13
CA GLU A 115 5.43 6.20 -6.27
C GLU A 115 5.53 6.95 -7.61
N ALA A 116 6.75 7.31 -8.03
CA ALA A 116 7.00 7.98 -9.30
C ALA A 116 6.68 7.07 -10.50
N VAL A 117 7.17 5.83 -10.48
CA VAL A 117 6.93 4.85 -11.56
C VAL A 117 5.44 4.52 -11.68
N GLN A 118 4.71 4.38 -10.56
CA GLN A 118 3.27 4.14 -10.60
C GLN A 118 2.53 5.29 -11.29
N ALA A 119 2.89 6.54 -11.00
CA ALA A 119 2.27 7.70 -11.64
C ALA A 119 2.52 7.73 -13.17
N VAL A 120 3.70 7.28 -13.61
CA VAL A 120 4.02 7.18 -15.05
C VAL A 120 3.27 6.02 -15.71
N ILE A 121 3.15 4.86 -15.05
CA ILE A 121 2.35 3.73 -15.52
C ILE A 121 0.88 4.13 -15.66
N ASP A 122 0.32 4.82 -14.67
CA ASP A 122 -1.06 5.31 -14.71
C ASP A 122 -1.27 6.28 -15.87
N PHE A 123 -0.36 7.23 -16.07
CA PHE A 123 -0.39 8.15 -17.19
C PHE A 123 -0.27 7.42 -18.55
N ALA A 124 0.60 6.44 -18.65
CA ALA A 124 0.81 5.68 -19.88
C ALA A 124 -0.46 4.93 -20.30
N PHE A 125 -1.14 4.25 -19.39
CA PHE A 125 -2.36 3.50 -19.69
C PHE A 125 -3.60 4.37 -19.82
N GLU A 126 -3.81 5.34 -18.91
CA GLU A 126 -5.01 6.18 -18.89
C GLU A 126 -5.03 7.25 -19.98
N THR A 127 -3.88 7.92 -20.17
CA THR A 127 -3.82 9.13 -20.97
C THR A 127 -3.31 8.84 -22.38
N VAL A 128 -2.22 8.08 -22.50
CA VAL A 128 -1.58 7.79 -23.78
C VAL A 128 -2.18 6.57 -24.47
N GLY A 129 -2.63 5.57 -23.68
CA GLY A 129 -3.27 4.37 -24.20
C GLY A 129 -2.29 3.27 -24.60
N PHE A 130 -1.17 3.13 -23.90
CA PHE A 130 -0.30 1.97 -24.04
C PHE A 130 -1.05 0.68 -23.72
N GLU A 131 -0.61 -0.44 -24.30
CA GLU A 131 -1.15 -1.78 -24.01
C GLU A 131 -0.18 -2.58 -23.12
N ARG A 132 1.12 -2.21 -23.14
CA ARG A 132 2.16 -2.88 -22.38
C ARG A 132 3.26 -1.91 -22.00
N ILE A 133 3.68 -1.98 -20.74
CA ILE A 133 4.88 -1.28 -20.26
C ILE A 133 5.83 -2.33 -19.70
N GLU A 134 7.06 -2.32 -20.19
CA GLU A 134 8.12 -3.17 -19.68
C GLU A 134 9.25 -2.39 -19.04
N ALA A 135 10.06 -3.06 -18.25
CA ALA A 135 11.28 -2.55 -17.67
C ALA A 135 12.23 -3.72 -17.36
N HIS A 136 13.51 -3.44 -17.36
CA HIS A 136 14.50 -4.45 -17.00
C HIS A 136 15.53 -3.89 -16.02
N HIS A 137 16.14 -4.75 -15.26
CA HIS A 137 17.23 -4.38 -14.33
C HIS A 137 18.34 -5.41 -14.34
N SER A 138 19.59 -4.98 -14.09
CA SER A 138 20.68 -5.92 -13.83
C SER A 138 20.33 -6.81 -12.64
N VAL A 139 20.60 -8.10 -12.72
CA VAL A 139 20.39 -9.05 -11.62
C VAL A 139 21.10 -8.63 -10.33
N ASP A 140 22.20 -7.88 -10.47
CA ASP A 140 22.95 -7.30 -9.35
C ASP A 140 22.30 -6.04 -8.76
N ASN A 141 21.17 -5.56 -9.34
CA ASN A 141 20.40 -4.40 -8.85
C ASN A 141 19.01 -4.81 -8.33
N PRO A 142 18.90 -5.54 -7.22
CA PRO A 142 17.61 -5.99 -6.69
C PRO A 142 16.69 -4.84 -6.25
N GLY A 143 17.27 -3.65 -6.00
CA GLY A 143 16.50 -2.45 -5.67
C GLY A 143 15.56 -2.02 -6.79
N SER A 144 16.05 -2.04 -8.04
CA SER A 144 15.25 -1.72 -9.22
C SER A 144 14.15 -2.77 -9.45
N GLY A 145 14.47 -4.07 -9.35
CA GLY A 145 13.47 -5.13 -9.42
C GLY A 145 12.39 -5.03 -8.34
N GLY A 146 12.75 -4.55 -7.13
CA GLY A 146 11.82 -4.26 -6.06
C GLY A 146 10.81 -3.14 -6.39
N VAL A 147 11.23 -2.13 -7.16
CA VAL A 147 10.33 -1.07 -7.67
C VAL A 147 9.33 -1.65 -8.66
N MET A 148 9.79 -2.42 -9.65
CA MET A 148 8.94 -3.06 -10.67
C MET A 148 7.85 -3.93 -10.04
N LYS A 149 8.24 -4.81 -9.11
CA LYS A 149 7.30 -5.68 -8.36
C LYS A 149 6.26 -4.87 -7.59
N LYS A 150 6.65 -3.79 -6.93
CA LYS A 150 5.72 -2.92 -6.18
C LYS A 150 4.72 -2.20 -7.07
N CYS A 151 5.09 -1.93 -8.32
CA CYS A 151 4.21 -1.34 -9.33
C CYS A 151 3.36 -2.39 -10.08
N GLY A 152 3.34 -3.64 -9.61
CA GLY A 152 2.50 -4.70 -10.18
C GLY A 152 3.03 -5.30 -11.48
N MET A 153 4.29 -5.03 -11.84
CA MET A 153 4.93 -5.66 -13.00
C MET A 153 5.27 -7.11 -12.70
N LEU A 154 4.99 -8.00 -13.63
CA LEU A 154 5.26 -9.43 -13.53
C LEU A 154 6.60 -9.79 -14.18
N TYR A 155 7.33 -10.74 -13.57
CA TYR A 155 8.56 -11.26 -14.14
C TYR A 155 8.25 -12.10 -15.40
N GLU A 156 8.96 -11.82 -16.49
CA GLU A 156 8.76 -12.51 -17.76
C GLU A 156 9.99 -13.27 -18.26
N GLY A 157 11.17 -12.98 -17.74
CA GLY A 157 12.34 -13.75 -18.15
C GLY A 157 13.68 -13.14 -17.81
N HIS A 158 14.72 -13.97 -18.02
CA HIS A 158 16.12 -13.62 -17.82
C HIS A 158 16.81 -13.38 -19.17
N MET A 159 17.46 -12.23 -19.31
CA MET A 159 18.17 -11.82 -20.51
C MET A 159 19.67 -11.81 -20.26
N ARG A 160 20.40 -12.70 -20.90
CA ARG A 160 21.87 -12.77 -20.77
C ARG A 160 22.55 -11.69 -21.59
N LYS A 161 23.56 -11.00 -21.03
CA LYS A 161 24.39 -9.98 -21.68
C LYS A 161 23.55 -8.90 -22.38
N LYS A 162 22.53 -8.39 -21.69
CA LYS A 162 21.55 -7.44 -22.25
C LYS A 162 22.19 -6.12 -22.71
N TYR A 163 23.11 -5.57 -21.90
CA TYR A 163 23.83 -4.34 -22.23
C TYR A 163 25.23 -4.32 -21.58
N LEU A 164 26.08 -3.43 -22.07
CA LEU A 164 27.40 -3.15 -21.47
C LEU A 164 27.22 -1.97 -20.49
N SER A 165 27.48 -2.18 -19.21
CA SER A 165 27.42 -1.14 -18.20
C SER A 165 28.70 -0.30 -18.19
N THR A 166 28.69 0.83 -17.47
CA THR A 166 29.86 1.69 -17.23
C THR A 166 31.01 0.95 -16.55
N ARG A 167 30.73 -0.15 -15.87
CA ARG A 167 31.77 -1.04 -15.29
C ARG A 167 32.58 -1.82 -16.34
N GLY A 168 32.26 -1.70 -17.63
CA GLY A 168 32.85 -2.50 -18.68
C GLY A 168 32.43 -3.97 -18.67
N VAL A 169 31.32 -4.30 -17.99
CA VAL A 169 30.79 -5.67 -17.83
C VAL A 169 29.46 -5.77 -18.57
N PHE A 170 29.27 -6.90 -19.27
CA PHE A 170 27.95 -7.23 -19.80
C PHE A 170 27.00 -7.62 -18.66
N GLU A 171 25.90 -6.89 -18.56
CA GLU A 171 24.88 -7.13 -17.53
C GLU A 171 23.88 -8.18 -17.99
N ASP A 172 23.66 -9.17 -17.16
CA ASP A 172 22.46 -10.02 -17.24
C ASP A 172 21.30 -9.29 -16.57
N CYS A 173 20.13 -9.33 -17.19
CA CYS A 173 18.97 -8.59 -16.73
C CYS A 173 17.76 -9.48 -16.56
N ASP A 174 16.95 -9.14 -15.58
CA ASP A 174 15.60 -9.65 -15.43
C ASP A 174 14.59 -8.67 -16.05
N LEU A 175 13.71 -9.20 -16.91
CA LEU A 175 12.64 -8.47 -17.58
C LEU A 175 11.35 -8.58 -16.78
N TYR A 176 10.70 -7.46 -16.60
CA TYR A 176 9.38 -7.32 -16.00
C TYR A 176 8.46 -6.55 -16.95
N ALA A 177 7.18 -6.88 -16.93
CA ALA A 177 6.18 -6.13 -17.66
C ALA A 177 4.85 -6.05 -16.91
N ILE A 178 4.04 -5.06 -17.29
CA ILE A 178 2.65 -4.95 -16.88
C ILE A 178 1.81 -4.68 -18.14
N LEU A 179 0.74 -5.46 -18.29
CA LEU A 179 -0.25 -5.24 -19.34
C LEU A 179 -1.34 -4.28 -18.83
N LYS A 180 -2.04 -3.64 -19.74
CA LYS A 180 -3.18 -2.78 -19.41
C LYS A 180 -4.25 -3.52 -18.59
N GLU A 181 -4.51 -4.78 -18.95
CA GLU A 181 -5.44 -5.66 -18.20
C GLU A 181 -4.99 -5.93 -16.77
N ASP A 182 -3.67 -6.13 -16.55
CA ASP A 182 -3.09 -6.31 -15.21
C ASP A 182 -3.23 -5.04 -14.39
N TRP A 183 -2.95 -3.88 -15.01
CA TRP A 183 -3.09 -2.58 -14.37
C TRP A 183 -4.56 -2.28 -14.00
N GLU A 184 -5.51 -2.54 -14.90
CA GLU A 184 -6.95 -2.39 -14.64
C GLU A 184 -7.42 -3.31 -13.50
N ARG A 185 -6.90 -4.54 -13.46
CA ARG A 185 -7.15 -5.50 -12.38
C ARG A 185 -6.56 -5.00 -11.06
N ASN A 186 -5.31 -4.54 -11.07
CA ASN A 186 -4.61 -4.06 -9.88
C ASN A 186 -5.30 -2.80 -9.30
N LYS A 187 -5.81 -1.90 -10.14
CA LYS A 187 -6.62 -0.75 -9.70
C LYS A 187 -7.89 -1.15 -8.95
N LYS A 188 -8.40 -2.34 -9.21
CA LYS A 188 -9.58 -2.88 -8.53
C LYS A 188 -9.24 -3.62 -7.24
N LEU A 189 -7.96 -3.90 -6.95
CA LEU A 189 -7.53 -4.53 -5.71
C LEU A 189 -7.49 -3.54 -4.54
N PRO A 190 -7.53 -4.03 -3.29
CA PRO A 190 -7.32 -3.19 -2.12
C PRO A 190 -5.92 -2.56 -2.12
N HIS A 191 -5.83 -1.32 -1.65
CA HIS A 191 -4.56 -0.65 -1.43
C HIS A 191 -4.08 -0.93 0.01
N HIS A 192 -3.34 -2.02 0.18
CA HIS A 192 -2.85 -2.41 1.49
C HIS A 192 -1.70 -1.53 1.98
N VAL A 193 -1.90 -0.89 3.13
CA VAL A 193 -0.96 0.06 3.76
C VAL A 193 -0.54 -0.36 5.17
N GLY A 194 -0.98 -1.53 5.63
CA GLY A 194 -0.78 -2.01 7.00
C GLY A 194 -1.60 -1.23 8.03
N THR A 195 -1.48 -1.67 9.27
CA THR A 195 -2.12 -0.99 10.40
C THR A 195 -1.51 0.41 10.59
N GLN A 196 -2.29 1.46 10.37
CA GLN A 196 -1.91 2.86 10.61
C GLN A 196 -2.58 3.37 11.88
N THR A 197 -1.99 4.37 12.54
CA THR A 197 -2.63 5.01 13.69
C THR A 197 -3.84 5.82 13.24
N LEU A 198 -4.99 5.57 13.86
CA LEU A 198 -6.23 6.31 13.62
C LEU A 198 -6.56 7.11 14.89
N ILE A 199 -6.84 8.39 14.72
CA ILE A 199 -7.19 9.30 15.82
C ILE A 199 -8.63 9.75 15.64
N THR A 200 -9.42 9.60 16.70
CA THR A 200 -10.81 10.05 16.76
C THR A 200 -10.96 11.14 17.83
N LYS A 201 -12.19 11.51 18.16
CA LYS A 201 -12.45 12.50 19.22
C LYS A 201 -11.96 12.05 20.60
N ARG A 202 -12.06 10.74 20.91
CA ARG A 202 -11.75 10.19 22.24
C ARG A 202 -10.71 9.09 22.21
N LEU A 203 -10.45 8.48 21.03
CA LEU A 203 -9.68 7.25 20.91
C LEU A 203 -8.42 7.46 20.09
N ILE A 204 -7.40 6.70 20.44
CA ILE A 204 -6.23 6.44 19.62
C ILE A 204 -6.24 4.93 19.32
N LEU A 205 -6.40 4.58 18.04
CA LEU A 205 -6.24 3.22 17.54
C LEU A 205 -4.84 3.10 16.95
N ARG A 206 -3.96 2.33 17.57
CA ARG A 206 -2.56 2.20 17.17
C ARG A 206 -2.13 0.74 17.08
N LYS A 207 -0.98 0.48 16.49
CA LYS A 207 -0.35 -0.84 16.60
C LYS A 207 -0.13 -1.19 18.05
N PHE A 208 -0.22 -2.49 18.36
CA PHE A 208 0.28 -3.01 19.62
C PHE A 208 1.80 -2.85 19.70
N THR A 209 2.30 -2.63 20.89
CA THR A 209 3.71 -2.61 21.23
C THR A 209 4.00 -3.70 22.28
N PRO A 210 5.27 -4.07 22.54
CA PRO A 210 5.59 -5.05 23.57
C PRO A 210 5.05 -4.69 24.96
N GLU A 211 4.92 -3.39 25.25
CA GLU A 211 4.42 -2.87 26.52
C GLU A 211 2.93 -3.13 26.73
N ASP A 212 2.18 -3.43 25.68
CA ASP A 212 0.74 -3.73 25.75
C ASP A 212 0.43 -5.18 26.15
N GLU A 213 1.42 -6.03 26.27
CA GLU A 213 1.28 -7.46 26.51
C GLU A 213 0.46 -7.78 27.73
N GLU A 214 0.80 -7.18 28.88
CA GLU A 214 0.11 -7.41 30.15
C GLU A 214 -1.36 -7.00 30.08
N ALA A 215 -1.61 -5.80 29.54
CA ALA A 215 -2.97 -5.29 29.39
C ALA A 215 -3.80 -6.15 28.42
N MET A 216 -3.17 -6.67 27.36
CA MET A 216 -3.83 -7.58 26.44
C MET A 216 -4.13 -8.94 27.08
N PHE A 217 -3.21 -9.48 27.87
CA PHE A 217 -3.43 -10.72 28.61
C PHE A 217 -4.59 -10.60 29.62
N GLU A 218 -4.61 -9.53 30.41
CA GLU A 218 -5.72 -9.25 31.33
C GLU A 218 -7.04 -9.11 30.59
N HIS A 219 -7.06 -8.40 29.47
CA HIS A 219 -8.23 -8.22 28.64
C HIS A 219 -8.81 -9.57 28.16
N VAL A 220 -7.96 -10.41 27.56
CA VAL A 220 -8.37 -11.72 27.03
C VAL A 220 -8.89 -12.63 28.16
N SER A 221 -8.25 -12.61 29.33
CA SER A 221 -8.69 -13.41 30.49
C SER A 221 -10.08 -13.05 31.01
N GLN A 222 -10.54 -11.82 30.73
CA GLN A 222 -11.86 -11.30 31.14
C GLN A 222 -12.94 -11.50 30.07
N LEU A 223 -12.58 -11.96 28.84
CA LEU A 223 -13.57 -12.17 27.78
C LEU A 223 -14.56 -13.26 28.16
N PRO A 224 -15.86 -13.09 27.85
CA PRO A 224 -16.84 -14.13 28.01
C PRO A 224 -16.44 -15.38 27.25
N LYS A 225 -16.58 -16.57 27.85
CA LYS A 225 -16.34 -17.87 27.20
C LYS A 225 -17.20 -18.13 25.96
N THR A 226 -18.16 -17.25 25.69
CA THR A 226 -19.03 -17.23 24.51
C THR A 226 -18.48 -16.37 23.36
N SER A 227 -17.33 -15.69 23.55
CA SER A 227 -16.77 -14.87 22.49
C SER A 227 -16.19 -15.76 21.38
N PRO A 228 -16.61 -15.61 20.11
CA PRO A 228 -16.04 -16.37 18.99
C PRO A 228 -14.58 -15.98 18.73
N PHE A 229 -14.19 -14.79 19.19
CA PHE A 229 -12.84 -14.22 19.03
C PHE A 229 -11.91 -14.55 20.19
N SER A 230 -12.38 -15.30 21.17
CA SER A 230 -11.53 -15.93 22.18
C SER A 230 -10.99 -17.28 21.68
N SER A 231 -10.44 -17.28 20.44
CA SER A 231 -9.57 -18.37 19.97
C SER A 231 -8.33 -18.53 20.88
N ASP A 232 -8.07 -17.55 21.69
CA ASP A 232 -7.09 -17.56 22.75
C ASP A 232 -7.71 -18.26 23.96
N GLN A 233 -7.45 -19.56 24.12
CA GLN A 233 -7.96 -20.35 25.23
C GLN A 233 -7.55 -19.71 26.57
N PRO A 234 -8.48 -19.58 27.58
CA PRO A 234 -8.15 -18.99 28.89
C PRO A 234 -7.18 -19.83 29.71
N SER A 235 -6.68 -20.93 29.16
CA SER A 235 -5.77 -21.87 29.85
C SER A 235 -4.30 -21.70 29.43
N TYR A 236 -3.96 -20.67 28.64
CA TYR A 236 -2.54 -20.43 28.33
C TYR A 236 -1.79 -19.97 29.58
N SER A 237 -0.64 -20.59 29.81
CA SER A 237 0.33 -20.01 30.73
C SER A 237 0.73 -18.61 30.22
N ARG A 238 1.11 -17.71 31.13
CA ARG A 238 1.56 -16.36 30.78
C ARG A 238 2.67 -16.37 29.72
N ARG A 239 3.52 -17.40 29.74
CA ARG A 239 4.60 -17.59 28.75
C ARG A 239 4.07 -17.93 27.35
N GLU A 240 3.04 -18.76 27.27
CA GLU A 240 2.39 -19.12 26.00
C GLU A 240 1.65 -17.91 25.41
N ALA A 241 0.93 -17.16 26.26
CA ALA A 241 0.27 -15.92 25.85
C ALA A 241 1.26 -14.90 25.29
N TYR A 242 2.44 -14.75 25.92
CA TYR A 242 3.54 -13.91 25.41
C TYR A 242 4.02 -14.37 24.03
N GLN A 243 4.29 -15.67 23.85
CA GLN A 243 4.74 -16.20 22.58
C GLN A 243 3.70 -15.98 21.47
N LEU A 244 2.41 -16.16 21.77
CA LEU A 244 1.32 -15.92 20.85
C LEU A 244 1.21 -14.43 20.48
N PHE A 245 1.31 -13.54 21.46
CA PHE A 245 1.30 -12.10 21.23
C PHE A 245 2.43 -11.65 20.31
N GLN A 246 3.66 -12.12 20.57
CA GLN A 246 4.82 -11.84 19.73
C GLN A 246 4.64 -12.42 18.31
N GLN A 247 4.24 -13.68 18.21
CA GLN A 247 4.19 -14.41 16.95
C GLN A 247 2.99 -14.00 16.09
N TYR A 248 1.79 -13.84 16.67
CA TYR A 248 0.55 -13.62 15.92
C TYR A 248 0.10 -12.16 15.86
N ILE A 249 0.72 -11.26 16.60
CA ILE A 249 0.40 -9.84 16.56
C ILE A 249 1.61 -9.02 16.13
N LEU A 250 2.66 -8.96 16.95
CA LEU A 250 3.76 -8.03 16.69
C LEU A 250 4.52 -8.35 15.40
N SER A 251 4.79 -9.64 15.15
CA SER A 251 5.51 -10.04 13.93
C SER A 251 4.68 -9.84 12.64
N GLN A 252 3.36 -9.79 12.74
CA GLN A 252 2.48 -9.63 11.58
C GLN A 252 2.42 -8.19 11.06
N TYR A 253 2.81 -7.20 11.83
CA TYR A 253 2.83 -5.79 11.38
C TYR A 253 3.81 -5.48 10.24
N LYS A 254 4.66 -6.43 9.85
CA LYS A 254 5.47 -6.36 8.62
C LYS A 254 4.65 -6.59 7.34
N HIS A 255 3.46 -7.20 7.45
CA HIS A 255 2.58 -7.48 6.33
C HIS A 255 1.64 -6.29 6.09
N PRO A 256 1.53 -5.78 4.84
CA PRO A 256 0.72 -4.62 4.54
C PRO A 256 -0.79 -4.89 4.58
N ASP A 257 -1.21 -6.15 4.55
CA ASP A 257 -2.60 -6.61 4.65
C ASP A 257 -3.01 -7.00 6.07
N PHE A 258 -2.14 -6.81 7.06
CA PHE A 258 -2.45 -7.07 8.45
C PHE A 258 -2.98 -5.83 9.15
N TYR A 259 -4.21 -5.91 9.67
CA TYR A 259 -4.91 -4.82 10.31
C TYR A 259 -5.42 -5.22 11.71
N ARG A 260 -4.73 -4.80 12.74
CA ARG A 260 -5.12 -4.99 14.13
C ARG A 260 -4.68 -3.79 14.98
N TRP A 261 -5.62 -3.23 15.72
CA TRP A 261 -5.37 -2.05 16.54
C TRP A 261 -5.62 -2.35 18.02
N CYS A 262 -4.75 -1.81 18.84
CA CYS A 262 -4.97 -1.50 20.24
C CYS A 262 -5.87 -0.25 20.30
N ILE A 263 -6.97 -0.29 21.03
CA ILE A 263 -7.85 0.85 21.26
C ILE A 263 -7.46 1.49 22.60
N CYS A 264 -7.10 2.78 22.58
CA CYS A 264 -6.72 3.53 23.77
C CYS A 264 -7.61 4.76 23.98
N VAL A 265 -7.88 5.07 25.26
CA VAL A 265 -8.41 6.36 25.72
C VAL A 265 -7.30 7.04 26.51
N GLY A 266 -6.71 8.10 25.93
CA GLY A 266 -5.40 8.57 26.38
C GLY A 266 -4.36 7.45 26.27
N GLU A 267 -3.67 7.13 27.36
CA GLU A 267 -2.70 6.04 27.42
C GLU A 267 -3.31 4.70 27.86
N THR A 268 -4.58 4.68 28.27
CA THR A 268 -5.22 3.50 28.83
C THR A 268 -5.71 2.57 27.71
N PHE A 269 -5.25 1.32 27.71
CA PHE A 269 -5.78 0.25 26.87
C PHE A 269 -7.23 -0.10 27.26
N VAL A 270 -8.15 -0.04 26.30
CA VAL A 270 -9.58 -0.26 26.56
C VAL A 270 -10.19 -1.38 25.70
N GLY A 271 -9.42 -1.95 24.78
CA GLY A 271 -9.88 -3.02 23.90
C GLY A 271 -9.07 -3.14 22.62
N ASN A 272 -9.51 -3.99 21.72
CA ASN A 272 -8.89 -4.15 20.41
C ASN A 272 -9.92 -4.26 19.30
N ILE A 273 -9.47 -3.98 18.04
CA ILE A 273 -10.26 -4.09 16.84
C ILE A 273 -9.41 -4.64 15.70
N THR A 274 -9.97 -5.52 14.89
CA THR A 274 -9.32 -6.16 13.75
C THR A 274 -10.12 -5.92 12.47
N LEU A 275 -9.43 -5.88 11.35
CA LEU A 275 -10.01 -5.97 10.02
C LEU A 275 -9.28 -7.10 9.30
N THR A 276 -9.96 -8.23 9.14
CA THR A 276 -9.40 -9.45 8.54
C THR A 276 -9.82 -9.53 7.08
N MET A 277 -8.86 -9.55 6.17
CA MET A 277 -9.16 -9.71 4.75
C MET A 277 -9.77 -11.07 4.46
N LEU A 278 -10.89 -11.10 3.74
CA LEU A 278 -11.57 -12.30 3.27
C LEU A 278 -11.25 -12.57 1.80
N SER A 279 -11.20 -11.52 0.97
CA SER A 279 -10.89 -11.61 -0.45
C SER A 279 -10.43 -10.27 -1.00
N ASP A 280 -9.22 -10.22 -1.52
CA ASP A 280 -8.71 -9.05 -2.24
C ASP A 280 -9.47 -8.82 -3.54
N THR A 281 -9.74 -9.87 -4.29
CA THR A 281 -10.46 -9.78 -5.56
C THR A 281 -11.88 -9.25 -5.36
N ALA A 282 -12.60 -9.70 -4.34
CA ALA A 282 -13.91 -9.17 -3.99
C ALA A 282 -13.84 -7.88 -3.15
N ARG A 283 -12.65 -7.53 -2.66
CA ARG A 283 -12.39 -6.38 -1.75
C ARG A 283 -13.25 -6.45 -0.51
N THR A 284 -13.28 -7.65 0.11
CA THR A 284 -14.09 -7.94 1.28
C THR A 284 -13.22 -8.21 2.50
N ALA A 285 -13.67 -7.73 3.65
CA ALA A 285 -13.04 -7.98 4.94
C ALA A 285 -14.09 -8.18 6.04
N GLU A 286 -13.68 -8.83 7.11
CA GLU A 286 -14.47 -8.98 8.34
C GLU A 286 -13.91 -8.07 9.42
N ILE A 287 -14.80 -7.35 10.14
CA ILE A 287 -14.43 -6.53 11.29
C ILE A 287 -14.80 -7.24 12.58
N GLY A 288 -13.83 -7.33 13.50
CA GLY A 288 -14.03 -7.88 14.83
C GLY A 288 -13.49 -6.93 15.89
N TYR A 289 -14.13 -6.87 17.06
CA TYR A 289 -13.69 -6.00 18.16
C TYR A 289 -14.06 -6.57 19.52
N THR A 290 -13.27 -6.19 20.52
CA THR A 290 -13.56 -6.46 21.94
C THR A 290 -13.27 -5.21 22.76
N ILE A 291 -14.09 -4.96 23.79
CA ILE A 291 -13.95 -3.82 24.71
C ILE A 291 -13.91 -4.33 26.14
N ASN A 292 -12.98 -3.83 26.95
CA ASN A 292 -12.88 -4.11 28.39
C ASN A 292 -14.20 -3.82 29.09
N GLU A 293 -14.59 -4.67 30.03
CA GLU A 293 -15.88 -4.60 30.66
C GLU A 293 -16.19 -3.23 31.25
N SER A 294 -15.26 -2.64 31.96
CA SER A 294 -15.38 -1.30 32.57
C SER A 294 -15.61 -0.16 31.56
N TRP A 295 -15.35 -0.41 30.24
CA TRP A 295 -15.50 0.55 29.16
C TRP A 295 -16.69 0.28 28.25
N ARG A 296 -17.46 -0.78 28.50
CA ARG A 296 -18.69 -1.10 27.74
C ARG A 296 -19.78 -0.07 28.01
N GLY A 297 -20.73 0.05 27.07
CA GLY A 297 -21.85 0.98 27.16
C GLY A 297 -21.52 2.46 26.96
N LYS A 298 -20.23 2.82 26.83
CA LYS A 298 -19.75 4.21 26.69
C LYS A 298 -19.58 4.67 25.22
N GLY A 299 -20.00 3.88 24.24
CA GLY A 299 -19.90 4.20 22.80
C GLY A 299 -18.51 3.99 22.19
N ILE A 300 -17.55 3.43 22.94
CA ILE A 300 -16.16 3.20 22.49
C ILE A 300 -16.12 2.29 21.24
N ALA A 301 -16.83 1.15 21.28
CA ALA A 301 -16.86 0.23 20.14
C ALA A 301 -17.43 0.89 18.88
N THR A 302 -18.51 1.67 19.00
CA THR A 302 -19.11 2.37 17.85
C THR A 302 -18.14 3.36 17.22
N GLU A 303 -17.41 4.14 18.04
CA GLU A 303 -16.43 5.10 17.58
C GLU A 303 -15.22 4.42 16.91
N ALA A 304 -14.73 3.32 17.48
CA ALA A 304 -13.63 2.54 16.92
C ALA A 304 -14.02 1.87 15.59
N VAL A 305 -15.20 1.23 15.52
CA VAL A 305 -15.71 0.63 14.28
C VAL A 305 -15.86 1.67 13.21
N GLN A 306 -16.42 2.86 13.50
CA GLN A 306 -16.56 3.93 12.51
C GLN A 306 -15.21 4.39 11.97
N ALA A 307 -14.20 4.56 12.81
CA ALA A 307 -12.85 4.93 12.38
C ALA A 307 -12.21 3.87 11.46
N VAL A 308 -12.42 2.58 11.76
CA VAL A 308 -11.91 1.49 10.92
C VAL A 308 -12.68 1.38 9.61
N LEU A 309 -14.00 1.61 9.59
CA LEU A 309 -14.79 1.68 8.36
C LEU A 309 -14.30 2.83 7.46
N ASP A 310 -14.03 4.00 8.04
CA ASP A 310 -13.50 5.15 7.30
C ASP A 310 -12.13 4.87 6.69
N PHE A 311 -11.25 4.20 7.42
CA PHE A 311 -9.96 3.75 6.94
C PHE A 311 -10.10 2.68 5.84
N ALA A 312 -10.94 1.69 6.04
CA ALA A 312 -11.11 0.57 5.13
C ALA A 312 -11.70 0.99 3.77
N PHE A 313 -12.72 1.84 3.76
CA PHE A 313 -13.33 2.33 2.52
C PHE A 313 -12.56 3.49 1.87
N GLY A 314 -11.97 4.38 2.68
CA GLY A 314 -11.27 5.57 2.21
C GLY A 314 -9.84 5.31 1.78
N THR A 315 -9.08 4.55 2.58
CA THR A 315 -7.64 4.33 2.39
C THR A 315 -7.35 3.00 1.71
N VAL A 316 -7.90 1.90 2.23
CA VAL A 316 -7.68 0.55 1.68
C VAL A 316 -8.52 0.29 0.43
N CYS A 317 -9.57 1.09 0.21
CA CYS A 317 -10.47 0.97 -0.94
C CYS A 317 -11.25 -0.35 -0.99
N LEU A 318 -11.64 -0.89 0.16
CA LEU A 318 -12.52 -2.06 0.23
C LEU A 318 -13.89 -1.74 -0.37
N ASN A 319 -14.62 -2.78 -0.73
CA ASN A 319 -15.96 -2.69 -1.26
C ASN A 319 -17.04 -3.10 -0.25
N ARG A 320 -16.71 -4.08 0.63
CA ARG A 320 -17.65 -4.66 1.57
C ARG A 320 -16.94 -5.01 2.88
N ILE A 321 -17.59 -4.72 4.00
CA ILE A 321 -17.13 -5.14 5.33
C ILE A 321 -18.26 -5.88 6.02
N GLU A 322 -17.92 -7.09 6.48
CA GLU A 322 -18.83 -7.99 7.20
C GLU A 322 -18.53 -7.98 8.69
N ALA A 323 -19.51 -8.34 9.48
CA ALA A 323 -19.37 -8.61 10.90
C ALA A 323 -20.37 -9.66 11.35
N HIS A 324 -19.94 -10.53 12.26
CA HIS A 324 -20.78 -11.55 12.85
C HIS A 324 -20.75 -11.46 14.37
N TYR A 325 -21.86 -11.78 15.02
CA TYR A 325 -21.88 -11.87 16.48
C TYR A 325 -22.82 -12.99 16.92
N ALA A 326 -22.52 -13.62 18.07
CA ALA A 326 -23.39 -14.61 18.68
C ALA A 326 -24.75 -13.97 19.02
N VAL A 327 -25.84 -14.62 18.69
CA VAL A 327 -27.21 -14.06 18.87
C VAL A 327 -27.47 -13.53 20.28
N ASP A 328 -26.83 -14.12 21.29
CA ASP A 328 -26.92 -13.68 22.68
C ASP A 328 -26.17 -12.38 22.97
N ASN A 329 -25.28 -11.94 22.06
CA ASN A 329 -24.50 -10.71 22.22
C ASN A 329 -25.21 -9.50 21.60
N VAL A 330 -26.38 -9.17 22.07
CA VAL A 330 -27.23 -8.06 21.58
C VAL A 330 -26.51 -6.73 21.56
N ALA A 331 -25.54 -6.52 22.45
CA ALA A 331 -24.72 -5.29 22.47
C ALA A 331 -23.89 -5.11 21.23
N SER A 332 -23.32 -6.19 20.69
CA SER A 332 -22.56 -6.15 19.43
C SER A 332 -23.45 -5.77 18.25
N GLY A 333 -24.64 -6.38 18.13
CA GLY A 333 -25.60 -6.03 17.08
C GLY A 333 -26.04 -4.56 17.14
N ALA A 334 -26.19 -3.99 18.34
CA ALA A 334 -26.51 -2.57 18.50
C ALA A 334 -25.37 -1.64 18.00
N VAL A 335 -24.11 -2.04 18.17
CA VAL A 335 -22.94 -1.30 17.64
C VAL A 335 -22.96 -1.33 16.11
N LEU A 336 -23.13 -2.51 15.51
CA LEU A 336 -23.13 -2.68 14.04
C LEU A 336 -24.24 -1.82 13.40
N LYS A 337 -25.45 -1.87 13.94
CA LYS A 337 -26.59 -1.02 13.49
C LYS A 337 -26.28 0.47 13.57
N LYS A 338 -25.67 0.95 14.67
CA LYS A 338 -25.26 2.35 14.82
C LYS A 338 -24.19 2.77 13.80
N CYS A 339 -23.33 1.84 13.38
CA CYS A 339 -22.33 2.08 12.35
C CYS A 339 -22.91 2.04 10.92
N GLY A 340 -24.20 1.71 10.76
CA GLY A 340 -24.88 1.67 9.47
C GLY A 340 -24.74 0.34 8.74
N MET A 341 -24.32 -0.73 9.45
CA MET A 341 -24.32 -2.07 8.87
C MET A 341 -25.75 -2.63 8.82
N LEU A 342 -26.08 -3.30 7.74
CA LEU A 342 -27.39 -3.90 7.49
C LEU A 342 -27.37 -5.37 7.87
N TYR A 343 -28.48 -5.85 8.42
CA TYR A 343 -28.68 -7.27 8.73
C TYR A 343 -28.85 -8.06 7.43
N GLU A 344 -28.11 -9.15 7.28
CA GLU A 344 -28.15 -10.00 6.07
C GLU A 344 -28.61 -11.42 6.33
N GLY A 345 -28.61 -11.88 7.58
CA GLY A 345 -29.14 -13.22 7.87
C GLY A 345 -28.66 -13.82 9.17
N HIS A 346 -29.32 -14.94 9.49
CA HIS A 346 -29.03 -15.80 10.63
C HIS A 346 -28.25 -17.04 10.17
N MET A 347 -27.11 -17.27 10.81
CA MET A 347 -26.22 -18.41 10.49
C MET A 347 -26.24 -19.39 11.66
N ARG A 348 -26.81 -20.58 11.41
CA ARG A 348 -26.87 -21.63 12.43
C ARG A 348 -25.52 -22.30 12.61
N GLN A 349 -25.11 -22.53 13.85
CA GLN A 349 -23.92 -23.29 14.24
C GLN A 349 -22.64 -22.77 13.53
N LYS A 350 -22.51 -21.43 13.43
CA LYS A 350 -21.44 -20.78 12.67
C LYS A 350 -20.05 -21.08 13.21
N TYR A 351 -19.90 -21.18 14.53
CA TYR A 351 -18.61 -21.46 15.17
C TYR A 351 -18.77 -22.29 16.44
N LEU A 352 -17.68 -22.97 16.80
CA LEU A 352 -17.59 -23.69 18.08
C LEU A 352 -17.09 -22.73 19.16
N SER A 353 -17.90 -22.45 20.15
CA SER A 353 -17.52 -21.63 21.30
C SER A 353 -16.56 -22.38 22.23
N MET A 354 -15.87 -21.64 23.08
CA MET A 354 -15.00 -22.24 24.12
C MET A 354 -15.74 -23.07 25.16
N ARG A 355 -17.06 -23.01 25.17
CA ARG A 355 -17.91 -23.93 26.00
C ARG A 355 -18.05 -25.29 25.33
N GLY A 356 -17.50 -25.50 24.14
CA GLY A 356 -17.69 -26.71 23.35
C GLY A 356 -19.06 -26.82 22.71
N ALA A 357 -19.81 -25.72 22.64
CA ALA A 357 -21.13 -25.65 21.98
C ALA A 357 -21.03 -24.92 20.66
N PHE A 358 -21.76 -25.37 19.64
CA PHE A 358 -21.95 -24.63 18.42
C PHE A 358 -22.90 -23.47 18.64
N GLU A 359 -22.47 -22.27 18.22
CA GLU A 359 -23.23 -21.04 18.45
C GLU A 359 -23.77 -20.49 17.12
N ASP A 360 -25.01 -20.03 17.19
CA ASP A 360 -25.65 -19.30 16.08
C ASP A 360 -25.16 -17.84 16.06
N CYS A 361 -25.05 -17.28 14.88
CA CYS A 361 -24.64 -15.90 14.65
C CYS A 361 -25.63 -15.13 13.79
N ASP A 362 -25.77 -13.85 14.07
CA ASP A 362 -26.35 -12.89 13.14
C ASP A 362 -25.25 -12.22 12.33
N SER A 363 -25.48 -12.13 11.01
CA SER A 363 -24.58 -11.52 10.03
C SER A 363 -25.05 -10.11 9.66
N TYR A 364 -24.10 -9.19 9.63
CA TYR A 364 -24.27 -7.81 9.20
C TYR A 364 -23.18 -7.45 8.21
N ALA A 365 -23.50 -6.56 7.26
CA ALA A 365 -22.52 -6.00 6.35
C ALA A 365 -22.82 -4.53 6.02
N ILE A 366 -21.80 -3.85 5.52
CA ILE A 366 -21.90 -2.51 4.94
C ILE A 366 -21.10 -2.47 3.63
N LEU A 367 -21.69 -1.89 2.60
CA LEU A 367 -21.04 -1.63 1.32
C LEU A 367 -20.41 -0.25 1.28
N LYS A 368 -19.42 -0.07 0.42
CA LYS A 368 -18.78 1.23 0.18
C LYS A 368 -19.79 2.32 -0.19
N GLU A 369 -20.77 1.99 -1.01
CA GLU A 369 -21.82 2.92 -1.41
C GLU A 369 -22.73 3.36 -0.25
N ASP A 370 -23.04 2.46 0.71
CA ASP A 370 -23.83 2.79 1.90
C ASP A 370 -23.05 3.75 2.81
N TRP A 371 -21.75 3.47 2.98
CA TRP A 371 -20.85 4.35 3.73
C TRP A 371 -20.74 5.74 3.09
N GLN A 372 -20.65 5.82 1.75
CA GLN A 372 -20.60 7.10 1.02
C GLN A 372 -21.88 7.91 1.20
N LYS A 373 -23.05 7.28 1.07
CA LYS A 373 -24.35 7.90 1.28
C LYS A 373 -24.47 8.50 2.69
N LYS A 374 -24.00 7.76 3.71
CA LYS A 374 -24.03 8.20 5.10
C LYS A 374 -23.13 9.42 5.38
N LYS A 375 -22.04 9.60 4.65
CA LYS A 375 -21.14 10.76 4.80
C LYS A 375 -21.65 12.05 4.12
N GLN A 376 -22.65 11.93 3.26
CA GLN A 376 -23.26 13.08 2.57
C GLN A 376 -24.45 13.68 3.35
N LEU A 377 -24.91 12.99 4.41
CA LEU A 377 -25.95 13.42 5.33
C LEU A 377 -25.36 14.09 6.57
#